data_f72bd3932d4f7e723c368b442ae75eb5
#
_entry.id   f72bd3932d4f7e723c368b442ae75eb5
#
_cell.length_a   1.000
_cell.length_b   1.000
_cell.length_c   1.000
_cell.angle_alpha   90.00
_cell.angle_beta   90.00
_cell.angle_gamma   90.00
#
_symmetry.space_group_name_H-M   'P 1'
#
loop_
_entity.id
_entity.type
_entity.pdbx_description
1 polymer ?
#
loop_
_entity_poly.entity_id
_entity_poly.type
_entity_poly.pdbx_seq_one_letter_code
_entity_poly.pdbx_strand_id
1 'polypeptide(L)'
;MTSNRNVNIITDENNRKIVIINDKKFKGLTKDDWKQIEIYLKDYISDCYEITETSEFVYIGPDFPSEYSGSNSRLALKGARKKAKASASQGIPELIQIAQNPRWEENKERKHIKDAKNGWYRYDIRFGIPVYDDKTSLLIRYNIFTAILLIKHSEDGKKYLHDITIIKKETSSPLEL
;
A
#
# COMPACT_ATOMS: atom_id res chain seq x y z
N MET A 1 13.97 8.92 -6.29
CA MET A 1 12.73 8.30 -6.81
C MET A 1 12.58 8.55 -8.28
N THR A 2 12.30 7.52 -9.03
CA THR A 2 12.06 7.68 -10.45
C THR A 2 10.70 8.32 -10.70
N SER A 3 10.64 9.28 -11.61
CA SER A 3 9.44 10.04 -11.92
C SER A 3 8.45 9.36 -12.86
N ASN A 4 8.82 8.18 -13.43
CA ASN A 4 8.04 7.53 -14.48
C ASN A 4 7.08 6.47 -13.92
N ARG A 5 6.22 6.87 -12.99
CA ARG A 5 5.20 5.97 -12.45
C ARG A 5 3.83 6.35 -13.01
N ASN A 6 3.11 5.37 -13.49
CA ASN A 6 1.74 5.57 -13.97
C ASN A 6 0.76 5.27 -12.84
N VAL A 7 0.77 6.14 -11.84
CA VAL A 7 -0.07 6.05 -10.65
C VAL A 7 -0.79 7.37 -10.47
N ASN A 8 -2.11 7.32 -10.35
CA ASN A 8 -2.94 8.53 -10.28
C ASN A 8 -3.91 8.45 -9.12
N ILE A 9 -4.17 9.60 -8.51
CA ILE A 9 -5.23 9.73 -7.50
C ILE A 9 -6.46 10.29 -8.21
N ILE A 10 -7.58 9.58 -8.08
CA ILE A 10 -8.88 10.04 -8.60
C ILE A 10 -9.87 10.13 -7.44
N THR A 11 -10.96 10.85 -7.68
CA THR A 11 -12.08 10.93 -6.75
C THR A 11 -13.27 10.20 -7.38
N ASP A 12 -13.89 9.28 -6.64
CA ASP A 12 -15.05 8.55 -7.12
C ASP A 12 -16.34 9.39 -7.00
N GLU A 13 -17.46 8.82 -7.43
CA GLU A 13 -18.77 9.49 -7.40
C GLU A 13 -19.25 9.84 -5.99
N ASN A 14 -18.73 9.14 -4.97
CA ASN A 14 -19.01 9.39 -3.56
C ASN A 14 -18.01 10.33 -2.92
N ASN A 15 -17.21 11.03 -3.72
CA ASN A 15 -16.18 11.97 -3.29
C ASN A 15 -15.08 11.30 -2.45
N ARG A 16 -14.84 10.00 -2.64
CA ARG A 16 -13.76 9.26 -1.98
C ARG A 16 -12.58 9.11 -2.93
N LYS A 17 -11.37 9.23 -2.39
CA LYS A 17 -10.15 9.10 -3.18
C LYS A 17 -9.76 7.65 -3.38
N ILE A 18 -9.27 7.34 -4.57
CA ILE A 18 -8.76 6.03 -4.96
C ILE A 18 -7.44 6.24 -5.69
N VAL A 19 -6.45 5.42 -5.37
CA VAL A 19 -5.18 5.39 -6.11
C VAL A 19 -5.31 4.40 -7.26
N ILE A 20 -5.19 4.87 -8.48
CA ILE A 20 -5.21 4.00 -9.67
C ILE A 20 -3.77 3.65 -10.03
N ILE A 21 -3.45 2.37 -9.99
CA ILE A 21 -2.11 1.86 -10.24
C ILE A 21 -2.10 1.16 -11.59
N ASN A 22 -1.64 1.87 -12.62
CA ASN A 22 -1.58 1.34 -13.98
C ASN A 22 -0.26 0.63 -14.30
N ASP A 23 0.76 0.81 -13.47
CA ASP A 23 2.02 0.11 -13.63
C ASP A 23 1.86 -1.40 -13.38
N LYS A 24 2.57 -2.19 -14.17
CA LYS A 24 2.45 -3.65 -14.16
C LYS A 24 3.80 -4.35 -13.96
N LYS A 25 4.68 -3.76 -13.18
CA LYS A 25 6.02 -4.31 -12.98
C LYS A 25 6.01 -5.66 -12.26
N PHE A 26 5.05 -5.84 -11.34
CA PHE A 26 5.04 -7.01 -10.47
C PHE A 26 3.71 -7.75 -10.54
N LYS A 27 3.80 -9.07 -10.79
CA LYS A 27 2.63 -9.96 -10.79
C LYS A 27 2.38 -10.59 -9.42
N GLY A 28 3.42 -10.67 -8.58
CA GLY A 28 3.31 -11.23 -7.23
C GLY A 28 3.07 -12.73 -7.19
N LEU A 29 3.44 -13.47 -8.24
CA LEU A 29 3.16 -14.90 -8.35
C LEU A 29 4.27 -15.78 -7.81
N THR A 30 5.53 -15.35 -7.93
CA THR A 30 6.70 -16.16 -7.60
C THR A 30 7.50 -15.53 -6.47
N LYS A 31 8.37 -16.33 -5.85
CA LYS A 31 9.33 -15.84 -4.85
C LYS A 31 10.24 -14.77 -5.44
N ASP A 32 10.62 -14.92 -6.70
CA ASP A 32 11.48 -13.95 -7.38
C ASP A 32 10.77 -12.61 -7.54
N ASP A 33 9.49 -12.60 -7.91
CA ASP A 33 8.69 -11.36 -7.96
C ASP A 33 8.75 -10.61 -6.63
N TRP A 34 8.60 -11.32 -5.52
CA TRP A 34 8.62 -10.69 -4.20
C TRP A 34 10.01 -10.20 -3.80
N LYS A 35 11.07 -10.85 -4.25
CA LYS A 35 12.43 -10.31 -4.11
C LYS A 35 12.61 -9.02 -4.91
N GLN A 36 12.07 -8.98 -6.13
CA GLN A 36 12.12 -7.79 -6.96
C GLN A 36 11.31 -6.64 -6.33
N ILE A 37 10.17 -6.94 -5.73
CA ILE A 37 9.38 -5.95 -4.97
C ILE A 37 10.21 -5.40 -3.81
N GLU A 38 10.87 -6.26 -3.04
CA GLU A 38 11.73 -5.83 -1.94
C GLU A 38 12.82 -4.88 -2.43
N ILE A 39 13.49 -5.23 -3.53
CA ILE A 39 14.53 -4.38 -4.13
C ILE A 39 13.95 -3.04 -4.57
N TYR A 40 12.81 -3.05 -5.25
CA TYR A 40 12.11 -1.85 -5.70
C TYR A 40 11.78 -0.92 -4.52
N LEU A 41 11.29 -1.47 -3.43
CA LEU A 41 10.90 -0.70 -2.25
C LEU A 41 12.09 -0.06 -1.53
N LYS A 42 13.30 -0.57 -1.71
CA LYS A 42 14.51 0.03 -1.13
C LYS A 42 14.77 1.44 -1.64
N ASP A 43 14.30 1.78 -2.83
CA ASP A 43 14.44 3.12 -3.37
C ASP A 43 13.64 4.18 -2.59
N TYR A 44 12.65 3.75 -1.81
CA TYR A 44 11.85 4.64 -0.99
C TYR A 44 12.48 4.90 0.39
N ILE A 45 13.46 4.11 0.81
CA ILE A 45 14.08 4.25 2.14
C ILE A 45 14.61 5.67 2.33
N SER A 46 14.31 6.26 3.47
CA SER A 46 14.62 7.64 3.87
C SER A 46 13.69 8.71 3.28
N ASP A 47 12.79 8.36 2.40
CA ASP A 47 11.74 9.28 1.94
C ASP A 47 10.67 9.44 3.02
N CYS A 48 9.91 10.53 2.95
CA CYS A 48 8.71 10.70 3.75
C CYS A 48 7.61 11.30 2.88
N TYR A 49 6.36 11.01 3.26
CA TYR A 49 5.17 11.44 2.52
C TYR A 49 4.11 11.94 3.48
N GLU A 50 3.39 12.97 3.08
CA GLU A 50 2.35 13.58 3.90
C GLU A 50 1.01 12.89 3.70
N ILE A 51 0.34 12.60 4.83
CA ILE A 51 -1.07 12.22 4.83
C ILE A 51 -1.87 13.51 4.72
N THR A 52 -2.62 13.68 3.63
CA THR A 52 -3.35 14.93 3.38
C THR A 52 -4.37 15.25 4.48
N GLU A 53 -5.11 14.25 4.96
CA GLU A 53 -6.15 14.45 5.97
C GLU A 53 -5.63 15.01 7.29
N THR A 54 -4.46 14.55 7.73
CA THR A 54 -3.91 14.88 9.06
C THR A 54 -2.72 15.82 9.01
N SER A 55 -2.15 16.05 7.82
CA SER A 55 -0.90 16.80 7.63
C SER A 55 0.31 16.18 8.35
N GLU A 56 0.22 14.90 8.66
CA GLU A 56 1.31 14.16 9.30
C GLU A 56 2.21 13.50 8.26
N PHE A 57 3.50 13.39 8.58
CA PHE A 57 4.47 12.73 7.72
C PHE A 57 4.69 11.29 8.12
N VAL A 58 4.77 10.42 7.11
CA VAL A 58 5.09 9.01 7.26
C VAL A 58 6.42 8.74 6.56
N TYR A 59 7.36 8.18 7.32
CA TYR A 59 8.70 7.88 6.85
C TYR A 59 8.82 6.44 6.40
N ILE A 60 9.72 6.19 5.49
CA ILE A 60 10.06 4.85 5.03
C ILE A 60 11.37 4.43 5.65
N GLY A 61 11.31 3.48 6.57
CA GLY A 61 12.49 2.96 7.25
C GLY A 61 13.16 1.81 6.51
N PRO A 62 14.38 1.41 6.94
CA PRO A 62 15.15 0.38 6.25
C PRO A 62 14.56 -1.03 6.35
N ASP A 63 13.70 -1.30 7.30
CA ASP A 63 13.06 -2.61 7.49
C ASP A 63 11.74 -2.77 6.71
N PHE A 64 11.20 -1.68 6.15
CA PHE A 64 9.94 -1.73 5.41
C PHE A 64 9.96 -2.69 4.21
N PRO A 65 11.00 -2.66 3.34
CA PRO A 65 10.99 -3.54 2.17
C PRO A 65 10.87 -5.02 2.51
N SER A 66 11.60 -5.50 3.50
CA SER A 66 11.54 -6.91 3.92
C SER A 66 10.23 -7.26 4.62
N GLU A 67 9.70 -6.36 5.43
CA GLU A 67 8.41 -6.57 6.10
C GLU A 67 7.27 -6.66 5.09
N TYR A 68 7.23 -5.73 4.13
CA TYR A 68 6.20 -5.71 3.10
C TYR A 68 6.19 -6.99 2.26
N SER A 69 7.35 -7.47 1.88
CA SER A 69 7.50 -8.61 0.97
C SER A 69 7.48 -9.96 1.67
N GLY A 70 7.79 -10.03 2.96
CA GLY A 70 7.97 -11.28 3.68
C GLY A 70 7.24 -11.44 5.01
N SER A 71 6.34 -10.53 5.38
CA SER A 71 5.57 -10.65 6.62
C SER A 71 4.67 -11.89 6.61
N ASN A 72 4.25 -12.34 7.80
CA ASN A 72 3.26 -13.41 7.93
C ASN A 72 1.96 -13.07 7.20
N SER A 73 1.53 -11.81 7.26
CA SER A 73 0.37 -11.30 6.54
C SER A 73 0.54 -11.49 5.02
N ARG A 74 1.72 -11.17 4.48
CA ARG A 74 2.02 -11.35 3.05
C ARG A 74 2.04 -12.82 2.67
N LEU A 75 2.69 -13.65 3.47
CA LEU A 75 2.82 -15.09 3.19
C LEU A 75 1.47 -15.81 3.19
N ALA A 76 0.50 -15.30 3.93
CA ALA A 76 -0.85 -15.84 3.98
C ALA A 76 -1.72 -15.44 2.78
N LEU A 77 -1.32 -14.41 2.02
CA LEU A 77 -2.09 -13.94 0.87
C LEU A 77 -2.02 -14.90 -0.31
N LYS A 78 -3.16 -15.05 -1.00
CA LYS A 78 -3.29 -15.91 -2.18
C LYS A 78 -4.14 -15.22 -3.25
N GLY A 79 -3.95 -15.61 -4.50
CA GLY A 79 -4.79 -15.17 -5.61
C GLY A 79 -4.81 -13.67 -5.82
N ALA A 80 -6.00 -13.11 -5.99
CA ALA A 80 -6.20 -11.70 -6.31
C ALA A 80 -5.62 -10.76 -5.24
N ARG A 81 -5.70 -11.12 -3.97
CA ARG A 81 -5.15 -10.31 -2.87
C ARG A 81 -3.62 -10.24 -2.91
N LYS A 82 -2.98 -11.35 -3.24
CA LYS A 82 -1.52 -11.42 -3.40
C LYS A 82 -1.06 -10.52 -4.55
N LYS A 83 -1.75 -10.59 -5.68
CA LYS A 83 -1.49 -9.71 -6.83
C LYS A 83 -1.74 -8.24 -6.48
N ALA A 84 -2.80 -7.97 -5.73
CA ALA A 84 -3.15 -6.62 -5.29
C ALA A 84 -2.03 -6.02 -4.45
N LYS A 85 -1.48 -6.77 -3.49
CA LYS A 85 -0.37 -6.29 -2.67
C LYS A 85 0.88 -6.03 -3.51
N ALA A 86 1.17 -6.89 -4.48
CA ALA A 86 2.28 -6.69 -5.40
C ALA A 86 2.12 -5.39 -6.19
N SER A 87 0.92 -5.12 -6.71
CA SER A 87 0.63 -3.86 -7.42
C SER A 87 0.70 -2.64 -6.51
N ALA A 88 0.21 -2.75 -5.28
CA ALA A 88 0.19 -1.65 -4.31
C ALA A 88 1.60 -1.15 -3.97
N SER A 89 2.62 -2.00 -4.07
CA SER A 89 4.01 -1.59 -3.87
C SER A 89 4.44 -0.45 -4.79
N GLN A 90 3.79 -0.30 -5.92
CA GLN A 90 4.10 0.72 -6.93
C GLN A 90 3.45 2.07 -6.62
N GLY A 91 2.54 2.12 -5.66
CA GLY A 91 1.79 3.33 -5.32
C GLY A 91 1.98 3.81 -3.88
N ILE A 92 3.08 3.47 -3.22
CA ILE A 92 3.31 3.79 -1.81
C ILE A 92 3.13 5.29 -1.50
N PRO A 93 3.73 6.25 -2.23
CA PRO A 93 3.52 7.66 -1.92
C PRO A 93 2.05 8.09 -1.98
N GLU A 94 1.36 7.69 -3.02
CA GLU A 94 -0.05 8.06 -3.24
C GLU A 94 -0.98 7.40 -2.22
N LEU A 95 -0.71 6.15 -1.85
CA LEU A 95 -1.49 5.44 -0.83
C LEU A 95 -1.37 6.11 0.54
N ILE A 96 -0.19 6.56 0.91
CA ILE A 96 0.00 7.35 2.13
C ILE A 96 -0.77 8.66 2.03
N GLN A 97 -0.68 9.35 0.90
CA GLN A 97 -1.32 10.64 0.70
C GLN A 97 -2.83 10.60 0.92
N ILE A 98 -3.51 9.54 0.47
CA ILE A 98 -4.97 9.41 0.57
C ILE A 98 -5.46 8.74 1.84
N ALA A 99 -4.58 8.32 2.74
CA ALA A 99 -4.93 7.58 3.95
C ALA A 99 -5.95 8.32 4.81
N GLN A 100 -6.95 7.61 5.32
CA GLN A 100 -8.08 8.16 6.06
C GLN A 100 -8.38 7.37 7.33
N ASN A 101 -9.14 7.98 8.22
CA ASN A 101 -9.70 7.34 9.42
C ASN A 101 -8.63 6.73 10.35
N PRO A 102 -7.73 7.56 10.90
CA PRO A 102 -6.69 7.07 11.80
C PRO A 102 -7.27 6.43 13.06
N ARG A 103 -6.75 5.26 13.40
CA ARG A 103 -7.08 4.54 14.62
C ARG A 103 -5.79 4.17 15.33
N TRP A 104 -5.66 4.53 16.58
CA TRP A 104 -4.47 4.23 17.38
C TRP A 104 -4.69 3.00 18.26
N GLU A 105 -3.62 2.22 18.45
CA GLU A 105 -3.60 1.07 19.33
C GLU A 105 -2.25 0.99 20.03
N GLU A 106 -2.28 0.71 21.33
CA GLU A 106 -1.06 0.51 22.10
C GLU A 106 -0.28 -0.71 21.60
N ASN A 107 1.06 -0.60 21.58
CA ASN A 107 1.90 -1.74 21.23
C ASN A 107 2.01 -2.72 22.41
N LYS A 108 1.60 -3.96 22.20
CA LYS A 108 1.68 -5.05 23.16
C LYS A 108 2.74 -6.09 22.80
N GLU A 109 3.45 -5.89 21.69
CA GLU A 109 4.45 -6.83 21.17
C GLU A 109 5.87 -6.45 21.62
N ARG A 110 6.58 -7.37 22.26
CA ARG A 110 7.97 -7.15 22.65
C ARG A 110 8.89 -6.93 21.47
N LYS A 111 8.60 -7.57 20.35
CA LYS A 111 9.34 -7.48 19.11
C LYS A 111 9.48 -6.03 18.60
N HIS A 112 8.49 -5.19 18.90
CA HIS A 112 8.44 -3.81 18.46
C HIS A 112 8.53 -2.79 19.60
N ILE A 113 9.25 -3.16 20.66
CA ILE A 113 9.29 -2.35 21.89
C ILE A 113 9.86 -0.93 21.64
N LYS A 114 10.79 -0.79 20.69
CA LYS A 114 11.39 0.50 20.33
C LYS A 114 10.73 1.11 19.12
N ASP A 115 10.58 0.35 18.03
CA ASP A 115 10.09 0.86 16.75
C ASP A 115 8.58 1.14 16.75
N ALA A 116 7.83 0.59 17.70
CA ALA A 116 6.44 0.93 17.94
C ALA A 116 6.18 1.33 19.38
N LYS A 117 7.14 1.95 20.04
CA LYS A 117 7.03 2.36 21.44
C LYS A 117 5.79 3.20 21.72
N ASN A 118 5.43 4.10 20.81
CA ASN A 118 4.28 5.00 20.93
C ASN A 118 3.02 4.45 20.27
N GLY A 119 3.01 3.16 19.93
CA GLY A 119 1.84 2.46 19.41
C GLY A 119 1.78 2.34 17.91
N TRP A 120 0.62 1.91 17.45
CA TRP A 120 0.32 1.64 16.06
C TRP A 120 -0.83 2.52 15.59
N TYR A 121 -0.75 2.95 14.32
CA TYR A 121 -1.86 3.62 13.64
C TYR A 121 -2.31 2.78 12.46
N ARG A 122 -3.62 2.71 12.26
CA ARG A 122 -4.25 2.08 11.11
C ARG A 122 -5.05 3.13 10.36
N TYR A 123 -4.84 3.17 9.05
CA TYR A 123 -5.58 4.05 8.14
C TYR A 123 -6.26 3.23 7.07
N ASP A 124 -7.40 3.70 6.59
CA ASP A 124 -8.08 3.10 5.46
C ASP A 124 -7.50 3.64 4.17
N ILE A 125 -7.25 2.75 3.21
CA ILE A 125 -6.81 3.11 1.86
C ILE A 125 -7.62 2.34 0.82
N ARG A 126 -7.69 2.89 -0.39
CA ARG A 126 -8.35 2.26 -1.54
C ARG A 126 -7.47 2.40 -2.77
N PHE A 127 -7.41 1.36 -3.58
CA PHE A 127 -6.68 1.42 -4.83
C PHE A 127 -7.33 0.55 -5.89
N GLY A 128 -7.13 0.93 -7.14
CA GLY A 128 -7.67 0.22 -8.30
C GLY A 128 -6.56 -0.29 -9.19
N ILE A 129 -6.78 -1.48 -9.74
CA ILE A 129 -5.87 -2.14 -10.66
C ILE A 129 -6.63 -2.40 -11.96
N PRO A 130 -6.11 -1.97 -13.12
CA PRO A 130 -6.79 -2.17 -14.39
C PRO A 130 -6.84 -3.63 -14.79
N VAL A 131 -7.96 -4.03 -15.38
CA VAL A 131 -8.14 -5.34 -15.99
C VAL A 131 -8.35 -5.15 -17.48
N TYR A 132 -7.53 -5.82 -18.28
CA TYR A 132 -7.56 -5.74 -19.73
C TYR A 132 -8.10 -7.03 -20.34
N ASP A 133 -8.76 -6.89 -21.48
CA ASP A 133 -9.18 -8.04 -22.28
C ASP A 133 -7.95 -8.75 -22.84
N ASP A 134 -7.89 -10.08 -22.71
CA ASP A 134 -6.76 -10.88 -23.14
C ASP A 134 -6.55 -10.87 -24.67
N LYS A 135 -7.63 -10.69 -25.43
CA LYS A 135 -7.59 -10.73 -26.89
C LYS A 135 -7.38 -9.36 -27.53
N THR A 136 -8.07 -8.34 -27.00
CA THR A 136 -8.09 -7.00 -27.60
C THR A 136 -7.14 -6.03 -26.93
N SER A 137 -6.63 -6.36 -25.74
CA SER A 137 -5.84 -5.47 -24.88
C SER A 137 -6.58 -4.19 -24.47
N LEU A 138 -7.89 -4.16 -24.62
CA LEU A 138 -8.71 -3.01 -24.20
C LEU A 138 -8.99 -3.10 -22.71
N LEU A 139 -9.04 -1.94 -22.07
CA LEU A 139 -9.41 -1.82 -20.66
C LEU A 139 -10.88 -2.20 -20.47
N ILE A 140 -11.13 -3.22 -19.63
CA ILE A 140 -12.49 -3.69 -19.32
C ILE A 140 -13.04 -2.96 -18.10
N ARG A 141 -12.25 -2.91 -17.04
CA ARG A 141 -12.65 -2.36 -15.74
C ARG A 141 -11.44 -2.16 -14.84
N TYR A 142 -11.68 -1.56 -13.67
CA TYR A 142 -10.72 -1.58 -12.57
C TYR A 142 -11.23 -2.50 -11.47
N ASN A 143 -10.38 -3.35 -10.95
CA ASN A 143 -10.65 -4.06 -9.69
C ASN A 143 -10.27 -3.12 -8.55
N ILE A 144 -11.22 -2.82 -7.68
CA ILE A 144 -11.02 -1.93 -6.54
C ILE A 144 -10.80 -2.74 -5.28
N PHE A 145 -9.79 -2.36 -4.53
CA PHE A 145 -9.43 -3.00 -3.26
C PHE A 145 -9.46 -1.97 -2.14
N THR A 146 -9.90 -2.41 -0.97
CA THR A 146 -9.67 -1.70 0.28
C THR A 146 -8.56 -2.39 1.04
N ALA A 147 -7.82 -1.64 1.82
CA ALA A 147 -6.76 -2.19 2.64
C ALA A 147 -6.51 -1.30 3.85
N ILE A 148 -5.70 -1.80 4.77
CA ILE A 148 -5.26 -1.06 5.96
C ILE A 148 -3.79 -0.70 5.79
N LEU A 149 -3.50 0.58 5.89
CA LEU A 149 -2.14 1.10 5.97
C LEU A 149 -1.73 1.06 7.44
N LEU A 150 -0.75 0.21 7.76
CA LEU A 150 -0.28 0.00 9.14
C LEU A 150 0.98 0.81 9.38
N ILE A 151 0.93 1.69 10.36
CA ILE A 151 2.02 2.63 10.69
C ILE A 151 2.44 2.42 12.13
N LYS A 152 3.75 2.33 12.36
CA LYS A 152 4.33 2.27 13.70
C LYS A 152 4.81 3.65 14.14
N HIS A 153 4.51 4.01 15.39
CA HIS A 153 4.96 5.26 15.99
C HIS A 153 6.16 4.94 16.89
N SER A 154 7.34 5.25 16.38
CA SER A 154 8.61 4.85 16.96
C SER A 154 9.01 5.69 18.19
N GLU A 155 9.97 5.19 18.95
CA GLU A 155 10.54 5.91 20.10
C GLU A 155 11.20 7.23 19.73
N ASP A 156 11.63 7.40 18.46
CA ASP A 156 12.19 8.67 17.97
C ASP A 156 11.12 9.74 17.70
N GLY A 157 9.84 9.42 17.93
CA GLY A 157 8.72 10.30 17.68
C GLY A 157 8.20 10.32 16.26
N LYS A 158 8.88 9.63 15.32
CA LYS A 158 8.47 9.57 13.92
C LYS A 158 7.53 8.40 13.66
N LYS A 159 6.67 8.56 12.68
CA LYS A 159 5.78 7.52 12.19
C LYS A 159 6.38 6.87 10.94
N TYR A 160 6.44 5.55 10.94
CA TYR A 160 7.02 4.77 9.85
C TYR A 160 5.99 3.82 9.27
N LEU A 161 5.96 3.73 7.95
CA LEU A 161 5.14 2.73 7.28
C LEU A 161 5.67 1.33 7.63
N HIS A 162 4.79 0.48 8.12
CA HIS A 162 5.14 -0.89 8.48
C HIS A 162 4.71 -1.89 7.41
N ASP A 163 3.43 -1.84 7.02
CA ASP A 163 2.88 -2.79 6.06
C ASP A 163 1.55 -2.28 5.50
N ILE A 164 1.07 -2.94 4.47
CA ILE A 164 -0.30 -2.83 3.97
C ILE A 164 -0.96 -4.18 4.19
N THR A 165 -2.03 -4.21 4.98
CA THR A 165 -2.66 -5.45 5.44
C THR A 165 -4.16 -5.44 5.18
N ILE A 166 -4.81 -6.57 5.43
CA ILE A 166 -6.27 -6.74 5.36
C ILE A 166 -6.80 -6.25 4.00
N ILE A 167 -6.19 -6.76 2.94
CA ILE A 167 -6.57 -6.42 1.57
C ILE A 167 -7.87 -7.15 1.21
N LYS A 168 -8.88 -6.39 0.77
CA LYS A 168 -10.18 -6.93 0.38
C LYS A 168 -10.59 -6.36 -0.96
N LYS A 169 -11.12 -7.21 -1.84
CA LYS A 169 -11.69 -6.75 -3.09
C LYS A 169 -13.10 -6.22 -2.84
N GLU A 170 -13.39 -5.01 -3.32
CA GLU A 170 -14.75 -4.48 -3.28
C GLU A 170 -15.62 -5.19 -4.31
N THR A 171 -16.87 -5.43 -3.95
CA THR A 171 -17.90 -5.82 -4.92
C THR A 171 -18.32 -4.53 -5.61
N SER A 172 -17.83 -4.31 -6.81
CA SER A 172 -18.06 -3.04 -7.49
C SER A 172 -18.52 -3.19 -8.93
N SER A 173 -19.34 -2.24 -9.37
CA SER A 173 -19.55 -1.93 -10.78
C SER A 173 -18.25 -1.37 -11.39
N PRO A 174 -18.14 -1.34 -12.73
CA PRO A 174 -17.00 -0.70 -13.38
C PRO A 174 -16.82 0.75 -12.91
N LEU A 175 -15.58 1.14 -12.69
CA LEU A 175 -15.25 2.51 -12.33
C LEU A 175 -15.27 3.36 -13.59
N GLU A 176 -16.11 4.38 -13.62
CA GLU A 176 -16.12 5.37 -14.68
C GLU A 176 -15.07 6.43 -14.36
N LEU A 177 -14.17 6.62 -15.30
CA LEU A 177 -13.10 7.62 -15.19
C LEU A 177 -13.40 8.86 -16.02
#